data_bb563edfbdec64c923e3b6bf138a6e05
#
_entry.id   bb563edfbdec64c923e3b6bf138a6e05
#
_cell.length_a   1.000
_cell.length_b   1.000
_cell.length_c   1.000
_cell.angle_alpha   90.00
_cell.angle_beta   90.00
_cell.angle_gamma   90.00
#
_symmetry.space_group_name_H-M   'P 1'
#
loop_
_entity.id
_entity.type
_entity.pdbx_description
1 polymer ?
#
loop_
_entity_poly.entity_id
_entity_poly.type
_entity_poly.pdbx_seq_one_letter_code
_entity_poly.pdbx_strand_id
1 'polypeptide(L)'
;MSTLSDLLAEYTDLPGSAVDHLQRVVGEWQLLADLSFADVLLWVGSDSGNPDAAGDGEVVCVAQCRPTTAPTAFAEDAVGTVVSDTEHPHVRQALTEWRIVRVEDGPAGEGTPVRREAIPVRCAGDVIAVLSRDTNPTQQRQSSPLEVAYLDCAADLCQMISEGTFPTPEEHSEILSSPRAGDGFIRLDSDGIVVYASPNSLSAYHRMGLTTTTLKGSDLASVTRTLVTDPFDSQDVTNDIRAALAGKAGKRMEVEAGGAIVLLRTLVLRPGGQPAGAAVLIRDVTEVKRRDRALLSKDATIREIHHRVKNNLQTVAALLRLQARRTNNDEARQALSESVRRVTSIALVHDTLSMSVDEEVNLDEVVDRLVPMMADVAMVGSAVQVRREGSLGVFPAERATPLVMVLTELVQNAIEHAFEPGEAGTVTLRAERSARWLDVVIHDDGSGLPPGFSLERSERLGLQIVRTLVSAELGGSLGLHPAEGGGTDAALRVPLGRRANRV
;
A
#
# COMPACT_ATOMS: atom_id res chain seq x y z
N MET A 1 -14.96 7.44 12.99
CA MET A 1 -15.92 6.37 12.63
C MET A 1 -15.61 5.18 13.52
N SER A 2 -16.58 4.72 14.30
CA SER A 2 -16.41 3.51 15.13
C SER A 2 -16.22 2.31 14.21
N THR A 3 -15.27 1.45 14.52
CA THR A 3 -15.06 0.19 13.77
C THR A 3 -16.14 -0.84 14.17
N LEU A 4 -16.31 -1.91 13.38
CA LEU A 4 -17.20 -3.02 13.75
C LEU A 4 -16.87 -3.53 15.16
N SER A 5 -15.58 -3.67 15.50
CA SER A 5 -15.14 -4.15 16.81
C SER A 5 -15.52 -3.19 17.95
N ASP A 6 -15.45 -1.88 17.71
CA ASP A 6 -15.84 -0.87 18.71
C ASP A 6 -17.33 -0.96 19.02
N LEU A 7 -18.17 -1.05 17.97
CA LEU A 7 -19.63 -1.17 18.14
C LEU A 7 -20.03 -2.49 18.80
N LEU A 8 -19.39 -3.61 18.43
CA LEU A 8 -19.64 -4.89 19.08
C LEU A 8 -19.27 -4.86 20.56
N ALA A 9 -18.17 -4.22 20.93
CA ALA A 9 -17.75 -4.06 22.33
C ALA A 9 -18.65 -3.11 23.13
N GLU A 10 -19.27 -2.11 22.47
CA GLU A 10 -20.17 -1.14 23.13
C GLU A 10 -21.56 -1.74 23.40
N TYR A 11 -22.08 -2.58 22.48
CA TYR A 11 -23.47 -3.02 22.53
C TYR A 11 -23.66 -4.50 22.83
N THR A 12 -22.60 -5.31 22.90
CA THR A 12 -22.72 -6.76 23.09
C THR A 12 -21.65 -7.33 24.01
N ASP A 13 -21.96 -8.46 24.67
CA ASP A 13 -21.01 -9.29 25.43
C ASP A 13 -20.62 -10.58 24.66
N LEU A 14 -20.56 -10.50 23.31
CA LEU A 14 -20.24 -11.65 22.47
C LEU A 14 -18.82 -12.18 22.74
N PRO A 15 -18.66 -13.52 22.82
CA PRO A 15 -17.34 -14.14 22.98
C PRO A 15 -16.45 -13.88 21.75
N GLY A 16 -15.14 -13.85 21.93
CA GLY A 16 -14.19 -13.57 20.86
C GLY A 16 -14.36 -14.43 19.60
N SER A 17 -14.72 -15.70 19.75
CA SER A 17 -15.02 -16.60 18.62
C SER A 17 -16.23 -16.16 17.79
N ALA A 18 -17.23 -15.54 18.43
CA ALA A 18 -18.39 -14.97 17.74
C ALA A 18 -18.00 -13.68 16.99
N VAL A 19 -17.20 -12.81 17.64
CA VAL A 19 -16.64 -11.60 16.99
C VAL A 19 -15.81 -11.97 15.76
N ASP A 20 -14.92 -12.96 15.85
CA ASP A 20 -14.12 -13.46 14.74
C ASP A 20 -15.01 -14.02 13.61
N HIS A 21 -16.12 -14.67 13.96
CA HIS A 21 -17.07 -15.16 12.96
C HIS A 21 -17.79 -14.01 12.25
N LEU A 22 -18.24 -12.98 12.98
CA LEU A 22 -18.87 -11.80 12.39
C LEU A 22 -17.89 -11.03 11.49
N GLN A 23 -16.63 -10.91 11.87
CA GLN A 23 -15.60 -10.30 11.02
C GLN A 23 -15.42 -11.08 9.71
N ARG A 24 -15.45 -12.40 9.75
CA ARG A 24 -15.41 -13.25 8.54
C ARG A 24 -16.65 -13.05 7.66
N VAL A 25 -17.84 -12.99 8.25
CA VAL A 25 -19.10 -12.71 7.52
C VAL A 25 -19.01 -11.34 6.83
N VAL A 26 -18.56 -10.32 7.56
CA VAL A 26 -18.36 -8.97 7.00
C VAL A 26 -17.27 -8.97 5.91
N GLY A 27 -16.27 -9.81 6.01
CA GLY A 27 -15.27 -10.01 4.95
C GLY A 27 -15.86 -10.50 3.62
N GLU A 28 -16.98 -11.24 3.67
CA GLU A 28 -17.66 -11.82 2.49
C GLU A 28 -18.89 -11.03 2.03
N TRP A 29 -19.33 -10.04 2.76
CA TRP A 29 -20.62 -9.39 2.51
C TRP A 29 -20.70 -8.59 1.19
N GLN A 30 -19.57 -8.11 0.65
CA GLN A 30 -19.56 -7.47 -0.67
C GLN A 30 -20.00 -8.49 -1.76
N LEU A 31 -19.56 -9.72 -1.63
CA LEU A 31 -20.01 -10.79 -2.51
C LEU A 31 -21.53 -11.02 -2.38
N LEU A 32 -22.05 -11.07 -1.15
CA LEU A 32 -23.49 -11.23 -0.91
C LEU A 32 -24.30 -10.05 -1.43
N ALA A 33 -23.84 -8.82 -1.18
CA ALA A 33 -24.49 -7.61 -1.66
C ALA A 33 -24.57 -7.59 -3.19
N ASP A 34 -23.44 -7.88 -3.86
CA ASP A 34 -23.36 -7.88 -5.32
C ASP A 34 -24.18 -8.99 -5.97
N LEU A 35 -24.20 -10.21 -5.40
CA LEU A 35 -25.01 -11.32 -5.89
C LEU A 35 -26.51 -11.12 -5.60
N SER A 36 -26.84 -10.38 -4.56
CA SER A 36 -28.22 -10.10 -4.16
C SER A 36 -28.82 -8.88 -4.81
N PHE A 37 -28.02 -8.03 -5.44
CA PHE A 37 -28.44 -6.70 -5.89
C PHE A 37 -29.09 -5.88 -4.76
N ALA A 38 -28.55 -6.00 -3.54
CA ALA A 38 -29.19 -5.52 -2.32
C ALA A 38 -28.17 -4.90 -1.37
N ASP A 39 -28.62 -3.92 -0.59
CA ASP A 39 -27.88 -3.51 0.59
C ASP A 39 -27.90 -4.62 1.64
N VAL A 40 -26.75 -4.81 2.29
CA VAL A 40 -26.56 -5.79 3.36
C VAL A 40 -26.19 -5.06 4.64
N LEU A 41 -26.98 -5.27 5.70
CA LEU A 41 -26.75 -4.67 7.01
C LEU A 41 -26.58 -5.77 8.05
N LEU A 42 -25.72 -5.53 9.04
CA LEU A 42 -25.50 -6.45 10.15
C LEU A 42 -26.08 -5.84 11.43
N TRP A 43 -27.01 -6.56 12.06
CA TRP A 43 -27.72 -6.17 13.26
C TRP A 43 -27.36 -7.08 14.42
N VAL A 44 -27.14 -6.50 15.60
CA VAL A 44 -26.93 -7.22 16.85
C VAL A 44 -27.98 -6.80 17.87
N GLY A 45 -28.40 -7.71 18.73
CA GLY A 45 -29.23 -7.38 19.87
C GLY A 45 -28.42 -6.57 20.90
N SER A 46 -29.01 -5.55 21.48
CA SER A 46 -28.38 -4.80 22.56
C SER A 46 -28.56 -5.56 23.87
N ASP A 47 -27.51 -6.24 24.32
CA ASP A 47 -27.40 -6.88 25.64
C ASP A 47 -26.56 -6.04 26.62
N SER A 48 -26.50 -4.73 26.38
CA SER A 48 -25.73 -3.86 27.26
C SER A 48 -26.34 -3.92 28.67
N GLY A 49 -25.60 -4.50 29.60
CA GLY A 49 -25.91 -4.47 31.04
C GLY A 49 -25.85 -3.08 31.65
N ASN A 50 -25.91 -2.05 30.82
CA ASN A 50 -26.03 -0.65 31.19
C ASN A 50 -27.53 -0.30 31.18
N PRO A 51 -28.15 -0.04 32.36
CA PRO A 51 -29.58 0.27 32.43
C PRO A 51 -29.96 1.60 31.73
N ASP A 52 -29.00 2.39 31.32
CA ASP A 52 -29.19 3.65 30.57
C ASP A 52 -28.96 3.55 29.06
N ALA A 53 -28.52 2.40 28.56
CA ALA A 53 -28.33 2.14 27.13
C ALA A 53 -29.39 1.15 26.66
N ALA A 54 -30.11 1.50 25.62
CA ALA A 54 -31.09 0.72 24.87
C ALA A 54 -32.06 -0.16 25.73
N GLY A 55 -33.34 0.03 25.57
CA GLY A 55 -34.38 -0.75 26.25
C GLY A 55 -34.41 -2.21 25.80
N ASP A 56 -35.04 -3.09 26.60
CA ASP A 56 -35.33 -4.48 26.23
C ASP A 56 -36.00 -4.53 24.85
N GLY A 57 -35.28 -5.11 23.85
CA GLY A 57 -35.84 -5.30 22.51
C GLY A 57 -35.22 -4.44 21.40
N GLU A 58 -34.21 -3.61 21.69
CA GLU A 58 -33.53 -2.81 20.66
C GLU A 58 -32.45 -3.61 19.92
N VAL A 59 -32.26 -3.28 18.63
CA VAL A 59 -31.18 -3.82 17.79
C VAL A 59 -30.34 -2.69 17.22
N VAL A 60 -29.05 -2.93 17.05
CA VAL A 60 -28.08 -1.95 16.57
C VAL A 60 -27.51 -2.40 15.25
N CYS A 61 -27.47 -1.51 14.26
CA CYS A 61 -26.74 -1.74 13.01
C CYS A 61 -25.23 -1.53 13.23
N VAL A 62 -24.46 -2.59 13.20
CA VAL A 62 -23.02 -2.53 13.46
C VAL A 62 -22.17 -2.45 12.18
N ALA A 63 -22.76 -2.77 11.04
CA ALA A 63 -22.08 -2.68 9.77
C ALA A 63 -23.07 -2.62 8.58
N GLN A 64 -22.67 -1.98 7.47
CA GLN A 64 -23.43 -1.84 6.23
C GLN A 64 -22.55 -2.02 5.01
N CYS A 65 -23.05 -2.74 4.00
CA CYS A 65 -22.44 -2.91 2.70
C CYS A 65 -23.41 -2.55 1.58
N ARG A 66 -23.00 -1.71 0.65
CA ARG A 66 -23.80 -1.34 -0.52
C ARG A 66 -23.39 -2.19 -1.72
N PRO A 67 -24.34 -2.65 -2.56
CA PRO A 67 -24.03 -3.39 -3.77
C PRO A 67 -23.32 -2.51 -4.80
N THR A 68 -22.39 -3.09 -5.57
CA THR A 68 -21.82 -2.44 -6.76
C THR A 68 -22.61 -2.77 -8.04
N THR A 69 -23.53 -3.72 -7.95
CA THR A 69 -24.33 -4.26 -9.06
C THR A 69 -25.72 -3.63 -9.17
N ALA A 70 -26.15 -2.89 -8.16
CA ALA A 70 -27.46 -2.21 -8.12
C ALA A 70 -27.39 -0.89 -7.34
N PRO A 71 -28.38 0.03 -7.54
CA PRO A 71 -28.51 1.20 -6.70
C PRO A 71 -28.82 0.82 -5.25
N THR A 72 -28.26 1.57 -4.30
CA THR A 72 -28.56 1.42 -2.86
C THR A 72 -30.02 1.78 -2.55
N ALA A 73 -30.61 1.08 -1.58
CA ALA A 73 -31.91 1.41 -1.02
C ALA A 73 -31.82 2.49 0.09
N PHE A 74 -30.62 2.80 0.57
CA PHE A 74 -30.38 3.73 1.68
C PHE A 74 -29.67 4.98 1.20
N ALA A 75 -30.28 6.16 1.47
CA ALA A 75 -29.67 7.46 1.16
C ALA A 75 -28.54 7.79 2.14
N GLU A 76 -28.66 7.40 3.40
CA GLU A 76 -27.71 7.66 4.48
C GLU A 76 -27.09 6.36 4.99
N ASP A 77 -26.06 6.50 5.82
CA ASP A 77 -25.39 5.37 6.45
C ASP A 77 -26.15 4.94 7.72
N ALA A 78 -26.46 3.66 7.84
CA ALA A 78 -27.22 3.10 8.95
C ALA A 78 -26.32 2.62 10.12
N VAL A 79 -24.99 2.64 9.97
CA VAL A 79 -24.07 2.15 10.99
C VAL A 79 -24.15 2.99 12.26
N GLY A 80 -24.33 2.33 13.41
CA GLY A 80 -24.54 2.96 14.72
C GLY A 80 -25.99 3.33 15.03
N THR A 81 -26.93 3.10 14.10
CA THR A 81 -28.37 3.36 14.35
C THR A 81 -28.93 2.28 15.27
N VAL A 82 -29.57 2.74 16.35
CA VAL A 82 -30.34 1.90 17.27
C VAL A 82 -31.80 1.97 16.87
N VAL A 83 -32.44 0.83 16.69
CA VAL A 83 -33.85 0.75 16.27
C VAL A 83 -34.63 -0.19 17.18
N SER A 84 -35.90 0.16 17.38
CA SER A 84 -36.79 -0.64 18.19
C SER A 84 -37.41 -1.81 17.42
N ASP A 85 -37.96 -2.79 18.14
CA ASP A 85 -38.69 -3.93 17.59
C ASP A 85 -39.86 -3.54 16.66
N THR A 86 -40.43 -2.34 16.87
CA THR A 86 -41.54 -1.83 16.07
C THR A 86 -41.10 -1.31 14.71
N GLU A 87 -39.88 -0.86 14.58
CA GLU A 87 -39.32 -0.30 13.33
C GLU A 87 -38.76 -1.40 12.43
N HIS A 88 -38.11 -2.42 13.03
CA HIS A 88 -37.53 -3.56 12.31
C HIS A 88 -37.99 -4.92 12.88
N PRO A 89 -39.28 -5.24 12.89
CA PRO A 89 -39.84 -6.45 13.51
C PRO A 89 -39.27 -7.74 12.91
N HIS A 90 -38.92 -7.74 11.61
CA HIS A 90 -38.33 -8.89 10.92
C HIS A 90 -36.91 -9.25 11.45
N VAL A 91 -36.14 -8.28 11.86
CA VAL A 91 -34.82 -8.52 12.47
C VAL A 91 -34.97 -9.20 13.82
N ARG A 92 -35.85 -8.67 14.68
CA ARG A 92 -36.15 -9.29 15.98
C ARG A 92 -36.73 -10.70 15.81
N GLN A 93 -37.65 -10.88 14.87
CA GLN A 93 -38.22 -12.18 14.59
C GLN A 93 -37.16 -13.21 14.16
N ALA A 94 -36.19 -12.82 13.33
CA ALA A 94 -35.06 -13.67 12.91
C ALA A 94 -34.17 -14.06 14.09
N LEU A 95 -33.89 -13.11 15.03
CA LEU A 95 -33.15 -13.38 16.27
C LEU A 95 -33.85 -14.39 17.17
N THR A 96 -35.19 -14.29 17.32
CA THR A 96 -35.94 -15.10 18.27
C THR A 96 -36.37 -16.45 17.70
N GLU A 97 -36.77 -16.50 16.43
CA GLU A 97 -37.27 -17.73 15.78
C GLU A 97 -36.17 -18.54 15.08
N TRP A 98 -34.96 -17.99 14.98
CA TRP A 98 -33.78 -18.66 14.39
C TRP A 98 -34.00 -19.14 12.95
N ARG A 99 -34.80 -18.42 12.20
CA ARG A 99 -35.11 -18.70 10.79
C ARG A 99 -35.02 -17.44 9.93
N ILE A 100 -34.87 -17.65 8.64
CA ILE A 100 -34.93 -16.56 7.68
C ILE A 100 -36.35 -16.00 7.63
N VAL A 101 -36.49 -14.69 7.82
CA VAL A 101 -37.76 -13.95 7.80
C VAL A 101 -37.80 -13.06 6.57
N ARG A 102 -38.88 -13.16 5.80
CA ARG A 102 -39.10 -12.33 4.60
C ARG A 102 -40.29 -11.42 4.82
N VAL A 103 -40.12 -10.14 4.52
CA VAL A 103 -41.20 -9.15 4.55
C VAL A 103 -41.39 -8.62 3.13
N GLU A 104 -42.56 -8.89 2.58
CA GLU A 104 -42.99 -8.31 1.31
C GLU A 104 -43.83 -7.07 1.62
N ASP A 105 -43.40 -5.92 1.06
CA ASP A 105 -44.16 -4.65 1.12
C ASP A 105 -44.45 -4.09 2.53
N GLY A 106 -43.41 -3.72 3.28
CA GLY A 106 -43.57 -2.76 4.37
C GLY A 106 -43.31 -1.32 3.84
N PRO A 107 -44.10 -0.31 4.23
CA PRO A 107 -43.71 1.06 3.92
C PRO A 107 -42.40 1.38 4.64
N ALA A 108 -41.32 1.48 3.88
CA ALA A 108 -40.19 2.29 4.33
C ALA A 108 -40.74 3.72 4.45
N GLY A 109 -40.52 4.40 5.58
CA GLY A 109 -41.02 5.74 5.81
C GLY A 109 -40.76 6.61 4.56
N GLU A 110 -41.73 7.48 4.24
CA GLU A 110 -41.75 8.43 3.12
C GLU A 110 -40.85 8.04 1.90
N GLY A 111 -41.11 6.92 1.24
CA GLY A 111 -40.24 6.50 0.13
C GLY A 111 -40.70 5.25 -0.61
N THR A 112 -39.84 4.73 -1.36
CA THR A 112 -39.93 3.57 -2.26
C THR A 112 -40.16 2.29 -1.45
N PRO A 113 -41.01 1.33 -1.90
CA PRO A 113 -41.16 0.04 -1.25
C PRO A 113 -39.82 -0.71 -1.23
N VAL A 114 -39.45 -1.28 -0.10
CA VAL A 114 -38.22 -2.08 0.07
C VAL A 114 -38.60 -3.51 0.45
N ARG A 115 -38.09 -4.48 -0.32
CA ARG A 115 -38.19 -5.89 0.06
C ARG A 115 -37.08 -6.20 1.04
N ARG A 116 -37.43 -6.73 2.22
CA ARG A 116 -36.48 -7.02 3.30
C ARG A 116 -36.45 -8.52 3.60
N GLU A 117 -35.28 -9.05 3.79
CA GLU A 117 -35.04 -10.39 4.24
C GLU A 117 -34.05 -10.38 5.41
N ALA A 118 -34.43 -10.95 6.54
CA ALA A 118 -33.59 -11.06 7.72
C ALA A 118 -33.09 -12.50 7.88
N ILE A 119 -31.76 -12.66 7.90
CA ILE A 119 -31.04 -13.93 7.91
C ILE A 119 -30.30 -14.04 9.25
N PRO A 120 -30.64 -14.98 10.15
CA PRO A 120 -29.89 -15.16 11.38
C PRO A 120 -28.48 -15.63 11.10
N VAL A 121 -27.48 -15.00 11.73
CA VAL A 121 -26.08 -15.40 11.64
C VAL A 121 -25.79 -16.35 12.80
N ARG A 122 -25.47 -17.61 12.50
CA ARG A 122 -25.18 -18.63 13.52
C ARG A 122 -23.67 -18.84 13.69
N CYS A 123 -23.27 -19.00 14.95
CA CYS A 123 -21.95 -19.42 15.34
C CYS A 123 -22.05 -20.44 16.48
N ALA A 124 -21.41 -21.59 16.35
CA ALA A 124 -21.39 -22.66 17.37
C ALA A 124 -22.79 -23.12 17.85
N GLY A 125 -23.84 -22.95 17.02
CA GLY A 125 -25.22 -23.34 17.32
C GLY A 125 -26.13 -22.19 17.72
N ASP A 126 -25.58 -21.06 18.18
CA ASP A 126 -26.34 -19.89 18.63
C ASP A 126 -26.46 -18.83 17.53
N VAL A 127 -27.54 -18.05 17.56
CA VAL A 127 -27.74 -16.89 16.71
C VAL A 127 -27.08 -15.69 17.41
N ILE A 128 -26.02 -15.15 16.78
CA ILE A 128 -25.18 -14.07 17.34
C ILE A 128 -25.48 -12.70 16.73
N ALA A 129 -26.11 -12.66 15.56
CA ALA A 129 -26.47 -11.45 14.82
C ALA A 129 -27.54 -11.77 13.77
N VAL A 130 -28.07 -10.75 13.11
CA VAL A 130 -28.93 -10.87 11.94
C VAL A 130 -28.32 -10.06 10.79
N LEU A 131 -28.21 -10.70 9.65
CA LEU A 131 -27.87 -10.02 8.39
C LEU A 131 -29.17 -9.66 7.68
N SER A 132 -29.46 -8.38 7.45
CA SER A 132 -30.58 -7.98 6.61
C SER A 132 -30.13 -7.74 5.17
N ARG A 133 -30.99 -8.13 4.23
CA ARG A 133 -30.81 -7.94 2.80
C ARG A 133 -31.98 -7.11 2.29
N ASP A 134 -31.70 -5.87 1.92
CA ASP A 134 -32.70 -4.86 1.60
C ASP A 134 -32.61 -4.48 0.12
N THR A 135 -33.67 -4.79 -0.64
CA THR A 135 -33.72 -4.61 -2.10
C THR A 135 -34.78 -3.57 -2.48
N ASN A 136 -34.46 -2.70 -3.40
CA ASN A 136 -35.41 -1.74 -3.97
C ASN A 136 -36.21 -2.41 -5.11
N PRO A 137 -37.52 -2.68 -4.97
CA PRO A 137 -38.33 -3.41 -5.98
C PRO A 137 -38.75 -2.57 -7.19
N THR A 138 -38.39 -1.29 -7.27
CA THR A 138 -38.81 -0.38 -8.37
C THR A 138 -38.31 -0.79 -9.76
N GLN A 139 -37.51 -1.83 -9.89
CA GLN A 139 -37.01 -2.37 -11.16
C GLN A 139 -37.55 -3.79 -11.43
N GLN A 140 -38.86 -3.98 -11.46
CA GLN A 140 -39.42 -5.22 -12.02
C GLN A 140 -39.18 -5.30 -13.52
N ARG A 141 -37.99 -5.78 -13.91
CA ARG A 141 -37.69 -6.32 -15.23
C ARG A 141 -37.79 -7.84 -15.19
N GLN A 142 -38.05 -8.48 -16.34
CA GLN A 142 -37.81 -9.92 -16.43
C GLN A 142 -36.37 -10.21 -16.05
N SER A 143 -36.16 -11.03 -15.02
CA SER A 143 -34.83 -11.36 -14.53
C SER A 143 -34.00 -11.97 -15.65
N SER A 144 -32.83 -11.41 -15.91
CA SER A 144 -31.89 -11.99 -16.87
C SER A 144 -31.32 -13.30 -16.33
N PRO A 145 -30.80 -14.19 -17.20
CA PRO A 145 -30.13 -15.41 -16.73
C PRO A 145 -29.00 -15.15 -15.73
N LEU A 146 -28.32 -14.00 -15.83
CA LEU A 146 -27.32 -13.55 -14.86
C LEU A 146 -27.94 -13.30 -13.49
N GLU A 147 -29.00 -12.51 -13.46
CA GLU A 147 -29.72 -12.18 -12.20
C GLU A 147 -30.25 -13.42 -11.51
N VAL A 148 -30.82 -14.36 -12.26
CA VAL A 148 -31.28 -15.64 -11.71
C VAL A 148 -30.11 -16.41 -11.08
N ALA A 149 -28.99 -16.57 -11.79
CA ALA A 149 -27.85 -17.33 -11.30
C ALA A 149 -27.19 -16.65 -10.07
N TYR A 150 -27.19 -15.31 -10.02
CA TYR A 150 -26.68 -14.54 -8.89
C TYR A 150 -27.59 -14.69 -7.67
N LEU A 151 -28.90 -14.51 -7.83
CA LEU A 151 -29.88 -14.61 -6.75
C LEU A 151 -29.95 -16.03 -6.17
N ASP A 152 -29.87 -17.07 -7.01
CA ASP A 152 -29.82 -18.46 -6.57
C ASP A 152 -28.58 -18.71 -5.72
N CYS A 153 -27.40 -18.22 -6.18
CA CYS A 153 -26.17 -18.34 -5.41
C CYS A 153 -26.23 -17.56 -4.08
N ALA A 154 -26.77 -16.34 -4.10
CA ALA A 154 -26.97 -15.55 -2.88
C ALA A 154 -27.91 -16.25 -1.89
N ALA A 155 -29.00 -16.88 -2.38
CA ALA A 155 -29.94 -17.64 -1.53
C ALA A 155 -29.22 -18.83 -0.87
N ASP A 156 -28.42 -19.58 -1.62
CA ASP A 156 -27.61 -20.69 -1.08
C ASP A 156 -26.66 -20.20 0.03
N LEU A 157 -25.92 -19.09 -0.21
CA LEU A 157 -25.00 -18.53 0.77
C LEU A 157 -25.73 -17.98 2.01
N CYS A 158 -26.87 -17.31 1.85
CA CYS A 158 -27.69 -16.83 2.96
C CYS A 158 -28.21 -18.00 3.81
N GLN A 159 -28.63 -19.10 3.18
CA GLN A 159 -29.02 -20.30 3.88
C GLN A 159 -27.86 -20.90 4.69
N MET A 160 -26.64 -20.95 4.08
CA MET A 160 -25.43 -21.44 4.76
C MET A 160 -25.01 -20.53 5.92
N ILE A 161 -25.21 -19.20 5.83
CA ILE A 161 -25.00 -18.28 6.96
C ILE A 161 -25.97 -18.60 8.09
N SER A 162 -27.25 -18.84 7.76
CA SER A 162 -28.25 -19.17 8.76
C SER A 162 -28.01 -20.53 9.43
N GLU A 163 -27.22 -21.38 8.82
CA GLU A 163 -26.78 -22.69 9.33
C GLU A 163 -25.44 -22.63 10.05
N GLY A 164 -24.69 -21.50 9.96
CA GLY A 164 -23.36 -21.34 10.52
C GLY A 164 -22.27 -22.07 9.76
N THR A 165 -22.51 -22.44 8.48
CA THR A 165 -21.59 -23.18 7.63
C THR A 165 -20.82 -22.28 6.65
N PHE A 166 -21.15 -21.00 6.56
CA PHE A 166 -20.46 -19.99 5.76
C PHE A 166 -20.24 -18.72 6.60
N PRO A 167 -19.08 -18.03 6.47
CA PRO A 167 -17.89 -18.43 5.72
C PRO A 167 -17.12 -19.60 6.38
N THR A 168 -16.44 -20.39 5.54
CA THR A 168 -15.62 -21.50 6.04
C THR A 168 -14.39 -21.01 6.79
N PRO A 169 -13.96 -21.67 7.90
CA PRO A 169 -12.85 -21.18 8.75
C PRO A 169 -11.48 -21.06 8.07
N GLU A 170 -11.29 -21.74 6.95
CA GLU A 170 -10.01 -21.81 6.24
C GLU A 170 -9.76 -20.61 5.28
N GLU A 171 -10.74 -19.77 5.07
CA GLU A 171 -10.64 -18.62 4.17
C GLU A 171 -10.00 -17.38 4.84
N HIS A 172 -8.78 -17.50 5.36
CA HIS A 172 -7.94 -16.34 5.69
C HIS A 172 -7.31 -15.81 4.39
N SER A 173 -7.94 -14.83 3.81
CA SER A 173 -7.54 -14.28 2.54
C SER A 173 -7.45 -12.77 2.62
N GLU A 174 -6.35 -12.21 2.15
CA GLU A 174 -6.19 -10.77 1.94
C GLU A 174 -7.36 -10.26 1.08
N ILE A 175 -8.29 -9.56 1.72
CA ILE A 175 -9.59 -9.12 1.18
C ILE A 175 -9.44 -8.26 -0.09
N LEU A 176 -8.31 -7.56 -0.23
CA LEU A 176 -8.07 -6.59 -1.30
C LEU A 176 -7.85 -7.18 -2.71
N SER A 177 -7.51 -8.47 -2.85
CA SER A 177 -7.22 -9.09 -4.15
C SER A 177 -8.21 -10.17 -4.60
N SER A 178 -9.30 -10.41 -3.84
CA SER A 178 -10.30 -11.44 -4.17
C SER A 178 -11.11 -11.09 -5.42
N PRO A 179 -11.36 -12.04 -6.34
CA PRO A 179 -12.32 -11.84 -7.42
C PRO A 179 -13.71 -11.50 -6.87
N ARG A 180 -14.38 -10.55 -7.50
CA ARG A 180 -15.76 -10.14 -7.18
C ARG A 180 -16.75 -10.80 -8.13
N ALA A 181 -18.03 -10.81 -7.79
CA ALA A 181 -19.08 -11.33 -8.66
C ALA A 181 -19.07 -10.68 -10.06
N GLY A 182 -18.88 -9.36 -10.11
CA GLY A 182 -18.82 -8.59 -11.36
C GLY A 182 -17.59 -8.84 -12.23
N ASP A 183 -16.47 -9.34 -11.66
CA ASP A 183 -15.26 -9.64 -12.43
C ASP A 183 -15.47 -10.85 -13.37
N GLY A 184 -16.21 -11.85 -12.91
CA GLY A 184 -16.61 -13.03 -13.66
C GLY A 184 -17.16 -14.10 -12.71
N PHE A 185 -18.28 -14.68 -13.08
CA PHE A 185 -19.00 -15.64 -12.27
C PHE A 185 -19.39 -16.89 -13.08
N ILE A 186 -19.16 -18.06 -12.49
CA ILE A 186 -19.53 -19.36 -13.06
C ILE A 186 -20.27 -20.14 -12.00
N ARG A 187 -21.45 -20.66 -12.32
CA ARG A 187 -22.23 -21.56 -11.48
C ARG A 187 -22.06 -22.99 -11.95
N LEU A 188 -21.71 -23.88 -11.05
CA LEU A 188 -21.58 -25.32 -11.28
C LEU A 188 -22.70 -26.07 -10.57
N ASP A 189 -23.18 -27.15 -11.18
CA ASP A 189 -24.00 -28.13 -10.49
C ASP A 189 -23.16 -29.09 -9.61
N SER A 190 -23.80 -30.07 -8.98
CA SER A 190 -23.16 -31.06 -8.10
C SER A 190 -22.14 -31.94 -8.81
N ASP A 191 -22.23 -32.09 -10.12
CA ASP A 191 -21.33 -32.88 -10.95
C ASP A 191 -20.16 -32.05 -11.53
N GLY A 192 -20.15 -30.73 -11.28
CA GLY A 192 -19.13 -29.81 -11.78
C GLY A 192 -19.37 -29.30 -13.19
N ILE A 193 -20.58 -29.54 -13.71
CA ILE A 193 -20.99 -29.06 -15.03
C ILE A 193 -21.41 -27.58 -14.92
N VAL A 194 -20.97 -26.77 -15.86
CA VAL A 194 -21.30 -25.35 -15.91
C VAL A 194 -22.78 -25.17 -16.26
N VAL A 195 -23.57 -24.68 -15.29
CA VAL A 195 -24.97 -24.29 -15.47
C VAL A 195 -25.07 -22.90 -16.06
N TYR A 196 -24.24 -21.99 -15.55
CA TYR A 196 -24.18 -20.61 -16.00
C TYR A 196 -22.73 -20.09 -15.97
N ALA A 197 -22.37 -19.28 -16.98
CA ALA A 197 -21.13 -18.53 -17.04
C ALA A 197 -21.43 -17.08 -17.47
N SER A 198 -20.93 -16.10 -16.73
CA SER A 198 -21.10 -14.69 -17.06
C SER A 198 -20.25 -14.31 -18.29
N PRO A 199 -20.61 -13.23 -19.02
CA PRO A 199 -19.80 -12.77 -20.16
C PRO A 199 -18.35 -12.49 -19.80
N ASN A 200 -18.09 -11.95 -18.60
CA ASN A 200 -16.73 -11.64 -18.15
C ASN A 200 -15.93 -12.92 -17.87
N SER A 201 -16.55 -13.95 -17.28
CA SER A 201 -15.88 -15.24 -17.08
C SER A 201 -15.56 -15.93 -18.41
N LEU A 202 -16.48 -15.89 -19.37
CA LEU A 202 -16.23 -16.41 -20.71
C LEU A 202 -15.10 -15.66 -21.41
N SER A 203 -15.06 -14.33 -21.28
CA SER A 203 -13.97 -13.51 -21.82
C SER A 203 -12.61 -13.86 -21.19
N ALA A 204 -12.57 -14.13 -19.89
CA ALA A 204 -11.35 -14.57 -19.22
C ALA A 204 -10.89 -15.94 -19.75
N TYR A 205 -11.79 -16.90 -19.90
CA TYR A 205 -11.47 -18.21 -20.48
C TYR A 205 -11.02 -18.12 -21.95
N HIS A 206 -11.60 -17.24 -22.76
CA HIS A 206 -11.11 -16.99 -24.14
C HIS A 206 -9.68 -16.48 -24.15
N ARG A 207 -9.31 -15.59 -23.20
CA ARG A 207 -7.92 -15.12 -23.06
C ARG A 207 -6.98 -16.21 -22.58
N MET A 208 -7.48 -17.16 -21.80
CA MET A 208 -6.71 -18.36 -21.43
C MET A 208 -6.53 -19.34 -22.60
N GLY A 209 -7.21 -19.13 -23.73
CA GLY A 209 -7.09 -19.96 -24.94
C GLY A 209 -8.31 -20.82 -25.25
N LEU A 210 -9.45 -20.63 -24.58
CA LEU A 210 -10.69 -21.31 -24.90
C LEU A 210 -11.16 -20.92 -26.32
N THR A 211 -11.46 -21.91 -27.14
CA THR A 211 -11.90 -21.71 -28.53
C THR A 211 -13.42 -21.85 -28.70
N THR A 212 -14.12 -22.45 -27.74
CA THR A 212 -15.58 -22.61 -27.78
C THR A 212 -16.29 -21.32 -27.45
N THR A 213 -17.49 -21.12 -27.99
CA THR A 213 -18.30 -19.91 -27.76
C THR A 213 -19.06 -19.92 -26.44
N THR A 214 -19.08 -21.04 -25.72
CA THR A 214 -19.78 -21.20 -24.45
C THR A 214 -19.05 -22.18 -23.54
N LEU A 215 -19.16 -21.96 -22.24
CA LEU A 215 -18.73 -22.91 -21.20
C LEU A 215 -19.92 -23.77 -20.71
N LYS A 216 -21.16 -23.34 -20.96
CA LYS A 216 -22.35 -24.02 -20.46
C LYS A 216 -22.41 -25.48 -20.94
N GLY A 217 -22.65 -26.40 -20.01
CA GLY A 217 -22.71 -27.83 -20.27
C GLY A 217 -21.35 -28.54 -20.26
N SER A 218 -20.25 -27.83 -20.04
CA SER A 218 -18.91 -28.42 -19.94
C SER A 218 -18.52 -28.69 -18.48
N ASP A 219 -17.71 -29.72 -18.24
CA ASP A 219 -17.01 -29.91 -16.97
C ASP A 219 -15.90 -28.86 -16.82
N LEU A 220 -16.07 -27.93 -15.89
CA LEU A 220 -15.16 -26.80 -15.72
C LEU A 220 -13.75 -27.24 -15.35
N ALA A 221 -13.62 -28.25 -14.49
CA ALA A 221 -12.33 -28.77 -14.06
C ALA A 221 -11.52 -29.32 -15.26
N SER A 222 -12.18 -30.06 -16.16
CA SER A 222 -11.57 -30.62 -17.36
C SER A 222 -11.19 -29.53 -18.36
N VAL A 223 -12.07 -28.55 -18.59
CA VAL A 223 -11.77 -27.40 -19.47
C VAL A 223 -10.57 -26.63 -18.95
N THR A 224 -10.57 -26.25 -17.67
CA THR A 224 -9.47 -25.46 -17.06
C THR A 224 -8.15 -26.23 -17.13
N ARG A 225 -8.18 -27.53 -16.86
CA ARG A 225 -7.03 -28.41 -16.95
C ARG A 225 -6.35 -28.37 -18.31
N THR A 226 -7.12 -28.30 -19.40
CA THR A 226 -6.56 -28.30 -20.77
C THR A 226 -5.94 -26.95 -21.18
N LEU A 227 -6.33 -25.86 -20.50
CA LEU A 227 -5.89 -24.50 -20.82
C LEU A 227 -4.64 -24.10 -20.04
N VAL A 228 -4.50 -24.58 -18.81
CA VAL A 228 -3.39 -24.23 -17.92
C VAL A 228 -2.11 -24.87 -18.40
N THR A 229 -1.08 -24.04 -18.57
CA THR A 229 0.18 -24.45 -19.19
C THR A 229 1.07 -25.23 -18.22
N ASP A 230 1.09 -24.80 -16.93
CA ASP A 230 1.87 -25.48 -15.90
C ASP A 230 1.13 -26.73 -15.40
N PRO A 231 1.76 -27.93 -15.41
CA PRO A 231 1.11 -29.16 -14.97
C PRO A 231 0.73 -29.16 -13.47
N PHE A 232 1.50 -28.47 -12.62
CA PHE A 232 1.22 -28.39 -11.18
C PHE A 232 0.00 -27.50 -10.93
N ASP A 233 -0.01 -26.29 -11.49
CA ASP A 233 -1.15 -25.38 -11.40
C ASP A 233 -2.42 -26.02 -11.98
N SER A 234 -2.29 -26.72 -13.11
CA SER A 234 -3.37 -27.45 -13.75
C SER A 234 -3.99 -28.51 -12.84
N GLN A 235 -3.15 -29.27 -12.14
CA GLN A 235 -3.61 -30.29 -11.19
C GLN A 235 -4.25 -29.66 -9.95
N ASP A 236 -3.64 -28.58 -9.43
CA ASP A 236 -4.10 -27.89 -8.24
C ASP A 236 -5.48 -27.25 -8.45
N VAL A 237 -5.70 -26.55 -9.58
CA VAL A 237 -7.01 -25.97 -9.93
C VAL A 237 -8.07 -27.07 -10.08
N THR A 238 -7.72 -28.17 -10.75
CA THR A 238 -8.63 -29.31 -10.91
C THR A 238 -9.01 -29.90 -9.57
N ASN A 239 -8.04 -30.07 -8.68
CA ASN A 239 -8.27 -30.59 -7.33
C ASN A 239 -9.12 -29.63 -6.49
N ASP A 240 -8.89 -28.31 -6.59
CA ASP A 240 -9.64 -27.30 -5.86
C ASP A 240 -11.12 -27.29 -6.26
N ILE A 241 -11.42 -27.26 -7.55
CA ILE A 241 -12.79 -27.31 -8.05
C ILE A 241 -13.48 -28.61 -7.58
N ARG A 242 -12.82 -29.76 -7.67
CA ARG A 242 -13.36 -31.03 -7.20
C ARG A 242 -13.53 -31.12 -5.69
N ALA A 243 -12.58 -30.53 -4.95
CA ALA A 243 -12.67 -30.45 -3.49
C ALA A 243 -13.88 -29.62 -3.05
N ALA A 244 -14.14 -28.49 -3.73
CA ALA A 244 -15.31 -27.66 -3.47
C ALA A 244 -16.62 -28.41 -3.74
N LEU A 245 -16.71 -29.14 -4.83
CA LEU A 245 -17.87 -30.01 -5.12
C LEU A 245 -18.06 -31.09 -4.04
N ALA A 246 -16.96 -31.60 -3.47
CA ALA A 246 -16.97 -32.53 -2.34
C ALA A 246 -17.27 -31.86 -0.97
N GLY A 247 -17.46 -30.54 -0.94
CA GLY A 247 -17.81 -29.78 0.26
C GLY A 247 -16.61 -29.32 1.10
N LYS A 248 -15.39 -29.34 0.55
CA LYS A 248 -14.21 -28.78 1.18
C LYS A 248 -14.05 -27.33 0.77
N ALA A 249 -13.55 -26.47 1.68
CA ALA A 249 -13.29 -25.08 1.36
C ALA A 249 -12.41 -24.96 0.11
N GLY A 250 -12.84 -24.13 -0.84
CA GLY A 250 -12.06 -23.77 -2.01
C GLY A 250 -10.93 -22.80 -1.65
N LYS A 251 -9.87 -22.84 -2.45
CA LYS A 251 -8.74 -21.93 -2.30
C LYS A 251 -8.83 -20.83 -3.34
N ARG A 252 -8.08 -19.76 -3.06
CA ARG A 252 -7.78 -18.74 -4.06
C ARG A 252 -6.52 -19.16 -4.80
N MET A 253 -6.57 -19.12 -6.13
CA MET A 253 -5.47 -19.55 -6.98
C MET A 253 -5.18 -18.54 -8.08
N GLU A 254 -3.92 -18.28 -8.33
CA GLU A 254 -3.44 -17.54 -9.50
C GLU A 254 -3.00 -18.55 -10.54
N VAL A 255 -3.49 -18.42 -11.76
CA VAL A 255 -3.24 -19.38 -12.85
C VAL A 255 -2.83 -18.64 -14.10
N GLU A 256 -1.78 -19.14 -14.77
CA GLU A 256 -1.31 -18.61 -16.05
C GLU A 256 -1.66 -19.57 -17.19
N ALA A 257 -2.36 -19.08 -18.20
CA ALA A 257 -2.77 -19.82 -19.37
C ALA A 257 -2.91 -18.91 -20.60
N GLY A 258 -2.43 -19.33 -21.77
CA GLY A 258 -2.56 -18.57 -23.01
C GLY A 258 -1.95 -17.16 -22.99
N GLY A 259 -1.05 -16.87 -22.02
CA GLY A 259 -0.50 -15.54 -21.77
C GLY A 259 -1.42 -14.61 -20.95
N ALA A 260 -2.55 -15.11 -20.46
CA ALA A 260 -3.40 -14.45 -19.45
C ALA A 260 -3.05 -14.96 -18.05
N ILE A 261 -3.15 -14.09 -17.06
CA ILE A 261 -3.04 -14.41 -15.64
C ILE A 261 -4.40 -14.15 -15.01
N VAL A 262 -5.00 -15.20 -14.45
CA VAL A 262 -6.33 -15.12 -13.83
C VAL A 262 -6.27 -15.52 -12.36
N LEU A 263 -7.05 -14.83 -11.53
CA LEU A 263 -7.35 -15.25 -10.18
C LEU A 263 -8.65 -16.02 -10.19
N LEU A 264 -8.64 -17.22 -9.64
CA LEU A 264 -9.78 -18.09 -9.44
C LEU A 264 -10.08 -18.21 -7.95
N ARG A 265 -11.34 -18.18 -7.59
CA ARG A 265 -11.82 -18.49 -6.25
C ARG A 265 -13.04 -19.40 -6.34
N THR A 266 -12.98 -20.55 -5.71
CA THR A 266 -14.07 -21.52 -5.71
C THR A 266 -14.83 -21.43 -4.39
N LEU A 267 -16.16 -21.29 -4.46
CA LEU A 267 -17.07 -21.23 -3.33
C LEU A 267 -17.88 -22.52 -3.29
N VAL A 268 -17.90 -23.16 -2.12
CA VAL A 268 -18.70 -24.35 -1.87
C VAL A 268 -20.14 -23.95 -1.61
N LEU A 269 -21.10 -24.65 -2.21
CA LEU A 269 -22.52 -24.40 -2.00
C LEU A 269 -23.19 -25.65 -1.46
N ARG A 270 -23.60 -25.60 -0.18
CA ARG A 270 -24.24 -26.73 0.55
C ARG A 270 -25.38 -26.25 1.45
N PRO A 271 -26.40 -25.59 0.89
CA PRO A 271 -27.56 -25.20 1.68
C PRO A 271 -28.28 -26.44 2.21
N GLY A 272 -28.68 -26.45 3.49
CA GLY A 272 -29.26 -27.61 4.15
C GLY A 272 -28.30 -28.80 4.31
N GLY A 273 -26.99 -28.54 4.24
CA GLY A 273 -25.95 -29.57 4.27
C GLY A 273 -25.87 -30.44 3.00
N GLN A 274 -26.72 -30.19 2.00
CA GLN A 274 -26.75 -30.95 0.75
C GLN A 274 -25.88 -30.30 -0.32
N PRO A 275 -25.12 -31.09 -1.11
CA PRO A 275 -24.34 -30.54 -2.20
C PRO A 275 -25.23 -29.87 -3.25
N ALA A 276 -25.06 -28.54 -3.44
CA ALA A 276 -25.78 -27.79 -4.48
C ALA A 276 -24.82 -27.35 -5.61
N GLY A 277 -23.59 -27.88 -5.62
CA GLY A 277 -22.54 -27.54 -6.57
C GLY A 277 -21.55 -26.52 -6.00
N ALA A 278 -21.04 -25.65 -6.88
CA ALA A 278 -20.08 -24.64 -6.53
C ALA A 278 -20.30 -23.35 -7.34
N ALA A 279 -19.78 -22.23 -6.82
CA ALA A 279 -19.61 -21.03 -7.62
C ALA A 279 -18.12 -20.74 -7.79
N VAL A 280 -17.71 -20.33 -8.99
CA VAL A 280 -16.33 -19.94 -9.27
C VAL A 280 -16.32 -18.48 -9.68
N LEU A 281 -15.56 -17.67 -8.94
CA LEU A 281 -15.28 -16.30 -9.28
C LEU A 281 -13.94 -16.26 -10.03
N ILE A 282 -13.89 -15.48 -11.10
CA ILE A 282 -12.70 -15.35 -11.93
C ILE A 282 -12.42 -13.88 -12.23
N ARG A 283 -11.16 -13.47 -12.07
CA ARG A 283 -10.69 -12.13 -12.41
C ARG A 283 -9.44 -12.21 -13.26
N ASP A 284 -9.47 -11.56 -14.42
CA ASP A 284 -8.27 -11.35 -15.21
C ASP A 284 -7.42 -10.24 -14.59
N VAL A 285 -6.21 -10.60 -14.19
CA VAL A 285 -5.23 -9.69 -13.59
C VAL A 285 -4.01 -9.49 -14.48
N THR A 286 -4.07 -9.92 -15.74
CA THR A 286 -2.95 -9.89 -16.69
C THR A 286 -2.33 -8.50 -16.80
N GLU A 287 -3.14 -7.48 -17.02
CA GLU A 287 -2.64 -6.11 -17.17
C GLU A 287 -2.09 -5.54 -15.86
N VAL A 288 -2.70 -5.86 -14.73
CA VAL A 288 -2.21 -5.44 -13.40
C VAL A 288 -0.84 -6.08 -13.16
N LYS A 289 -0.73 -7.40 -13.33
CA LYS A 289 0.53 -8.12 -13.14
C LYS A 289 1.63 -7.71 -14.14
N ARG A 290 1.26 -7.39 -15.38
CA ARG A 290 2.22 -6.85 -16.37
C ARG A 290 2.75 -5.48 -15.94
N ARG A 291 1.88 -4.60 -15.43
CA ARG A 291 2.30 -3.29 -14.91
C ARG A 291 3.19 -3.42 -13.70
N ASP A 292 2.83 -4.29 -12.75
CA ASP A 292 3.64 -4.55 -11.56
C ASP A 292 5.02 -5.11 -11.93
N ARG A 293 5.07 -6.10 -12.84
CA ARG A 293 6.35 -6.63 -13.35
C ARG A 293 7.17 -5.56 -14.08
N ALA A 294 6.53 -4.68 -14.85
CA ALA A 294 7.21 -3.58 -15.55
C ALA A 294 7.76 -2.55 -14.58
N LEU A 295 7.03 -2.22 -13.49
CA LEU A 295 7.50 -1.35 -12.42
C LEU A 295 8.71 -1.97 -11.71
N LEU A 296 8.62 -3.22 -11.28
CA LEU A 296 9.73 -3.94 -10.65
C LEU A 296 10.96 -4.02 -11.56
N SER A 297 10.76 -4.22 -12.87
CA SER A 297 11.85 -4.22 -13.86
C SER A 297 12.49 -2.85 -14.02
N LYS A 298 11.69 -1.76 -14.00
CA LYS A 298 12.19 -0.38 -13.99
C LYS A 298 13.05 -0.11 -12.76
N ASP A 299 12.57 -0.48 -11.58
CA ASP A 299 13.29 -0.27 -10.33
C ASP A 299 14.62 -1.04 -10.29
N ALA A 300 14.63 -2.28 -10.82
CA ALA A 300 15.86 -3.06 -10.99
C ALA A 300 16.83 -2.38 -11.94
N THR A 301 16.33 -1.83 -13.06
CA THR A 301 17.16 -1.11 -14.04
C THR A 301 17.74 0.17 -13.46
N ILE A 302 16.95 0.95 -12.72
CA ILE A 302 17.39 2.17 -12.04
C ILE A 302 18.51 1.85 -11.05
N ARG A 303 18.33 0.82 -10.21
CA ARG A 303 19.37 0.37 -9.28
C ARG A 303 20.65 -0.05 -10.00
N GLU A 304 20.53 -0.79 -11.10
CA GLU A 304 21.70 -1.18 -11.91
C GLU A 304 22.42 0.04 -12.49
N ILE A 305 21.69 1.06 -12.96
CA ILE A 305 22.28 2.32 -13.45
C ILE A 305 23.06 3.00 -12.33
N HIS A 306 22.48 3.15 -11.14
CA HIS A 306 23.19 3.77 -10.00
C HIS A 306 24.45 2.99 -9.61
N HIS A 307 24.40 1.66 -9.58
CA HIS A 307 25.59 0.84 -9.35
C HIS A 307 26.67 1.02 -10.41
N ARG A 308 26.28 1.09 -11.69
CA ARG A 308 27.22 1.34 -12.80
C ARG A 308 27.84 2.73 -12.74
N VAL A 309 27.04 3.77 -12.43
CA VAL A 309 27.53 5.14 -12.23
C VAL A 309 28.55 5.17 -11.10
N LYS A 310 28.24 4.58 -9.94
CA LYS A 310 29.18 4.43 -8.81
C LYS A 310 30.50 3.78 -9.24
N ASN A 311 30.44 2.64 -9.93
CA ASN A 311 31.63 1.92 -10.38
C ASN A 311 32.49 2.76 -11.35
N ASN A 312 31.84 3.48 -12.25
CA ASN A 312 32.52 4.39 -13.19
C ASN A 312 33.19 5.54 -12.43
N LEU A 313 32.51 6.16 -11.47
CA LEU A 313 33.04 7.21 -10.63
C LEU A 313 34.24 6.74 -9.80
N GLN A 314 34.17 5.55 -9.23
CA GLN A 314 35.29 4.94 -8.50
C GLN A 314 36.49 4.70 -9.42
N THR A 315 36.29 4.29 -10.67
CA THR A 315 37.35 4.11 -11.67
C THR A 315 38.00 5.47 -12.01
N VAL A 316 37.18 6.50 -12.21
CA VAL A 316 37.69 7.88 -12.46
C VAL A 316 38.50 8.39 -11.26
N ALA A 317 37.99 8.19 -10.04
CA ALA A 317 38.73 8.57 -8.82
C ALA A 317 40.08 7.85 -8.71
N ALA A 318 40.13 6.55 -9.05
CA ALA A 318 41.40 5.79 -9.07
C ALA A 318 42.40 6.33 -10.10
N LEU A 319 41.93 6.67 -11.31
CA LEU A 319 42.77 7.27 -12.35
C LEU A 319 43.29 8.65 -11.92
N LEU A 320 42.45 9.49 -11.34
CA LEU A 320 42.86 10.80 -10.82
C LEU A 320 43.90 10.66 -9.70
N ARG A 321 43.75 9.69 -8.78
CA ARG A 321 44.75 9.39 -7.75
C ARG A 321 46.08 8.96 -8.36
N LEU A 322 46.08 8.14 -9.41
CA LEU A 322 47.30 7.75 -10.13
C LEU A 322 47.97 8.95 -10.79
N GLN A 323 47.23 9.88 -11.39
CA GLN A 323 47.76 11.09 -11.97
C GLN A 323 48.37 12.02 -10.89
N ALA A 324 47.66 12.21 -9.77
CA ALA A 324 48.17 12.98 -8.63
C ALA A 324 49.48 12.45 -8.08
N ARG A 325 49.69 11.14 -8.05
CA ARG A 325 50.96 10.51 -7.63
C ARG A 325 52.10 10.69 -8.67
N ARG A 326 51.78 10.87 -9.94
CA ARG A 326 52.75 10.99 -11.03
C ARG A 326 53.17 12.42 -11.31
N THR A 327 52.43 13.41 -10.88
CA THR A 327 52.75 14.83 -11.10
C THR A 327 53.76 15.30 -10.07
N ASN A 328 54.73 16.06 -10.55
CA ASN A 328 55.76 16.74 -9.74
C ASN A 328 55.38 18.18 -9.38
N ASN A 329 54.24 18.67 -9.85
CA ASN A 329 53.70 19.98 -9.53
C ASN A 329 52.75 19.87 -8.36
N ASP A 330 53.03 20.55 -7.26
CA ASP A 330 52.26 20.49 -6.02
C ASP A 330 50.86 21.09 -6.19
N GLU A 331 50.73 22.18 -6.96
CA GLU A 331 49.44 22.79 -7.27
C GLU A 331 48.55 21.86 -8.09
N ALA A 332 49.11 21.20 -9.10
CA ALA A 332 48.40 20.21 -9.90
C ALA A 332 48.02 18.95 -9.06
N ARG A 333 48.88 18.56 -8.11
CA ARG A 333 48.58 17.44 -7.19
C ARG A 333 47.39 17.76 -6.28
N GLN A 334 47.38 19.00 -5.75
CA GLN A 334 46.28 19.47 -4.92
C GLN A 334 44.97 19.52 -5.71
N ALA A 335 44.93 20.10 -6.91
CA ALA A 335 43.74 20.16 -7.77
C ALA A 335 43.20 18.78 -8.13
N LEU A 336 44.08 17.79 -8.41
CA LEU A 336 43.69 16.42 -8.66
C LEU A 336 43.09 15.74 -7.40
N SER A 337 43.67 16.01 -6.21
CA SER A 337 43.17 15.49 -4.94
C SER A 337 41.78 16.05 -4.60
N GLU A 338 41.53 17.33 -4.85
CA GLU A 338 40.20 17.94 -4.74
C GLU A 338 39.19 17.28 -5.69
N SER A 339 39.61 17.04 -6.95
CA SER A 339 38.77 16.36 -7.94
C SER A 339 38.40 14.92 -7.49
N VAL A 340 39.36 14.19 -6.89
CA VAL A 340 39.09 12.84 -6.31
C VAL A 340 38.04 12.90 -5.20
N ARG A 341 38.12 13.88 -4.29
CA ARG A 341 37.17 14.06 -3.22
C ARG A 341 35.75 14.28 -3.77
N ARG A 342 35.61 15.22 -4.73
CA ARG A 342 34.32 15.50 -5.37
C ARG A 342 33.68 14.29 -6.04
N VAL A 343 34.51 13.55 -6.82
CA VAL A 343 34.05 12.31 -7.47
C VAL A 343 33.61 11.26 -6.44
N THR A 344 34.33 11.14 -5.32
CA THR A 344 34.03 10.21 -4.27
C THR A 344 32.70 10.58 -3.54
N SER A 345 32.44 11.86 -3.29
CA SER A 345 31.20 12.35 -2.70
C SER A 345 29.99 12.04 -3.59
N ILE A 346 30.12 12.27 -4.90
CA ILE A 346 29.07 11.93 -5.86
C ILE A 346 28.82 10.43 -5.88
N ALA A 347 29.88 9.61 -5.87
CA ALA A 347 29.75 8.15 -5.87
C ALA A 347 29.01 7.64 -4.62
N LEU A 348 29.19 8.28 -3.46
CA LEU A 348 28.52 7.92 -2.22
C LEU A 348 27.01 8.24 -2.26
N VAL A 349 26.63 9.38 -2.84
CA VAL A 349 25.21 9.71 -3.07
C VAL A 349 24.56 8.66 -3.97
N HIS A 350 25.20 8.28 -5.08
CA HIS A 350 24.69 7.25 -5.97
C HIS A 350 24.60 5.87 -5.31
N ASP A 351 25.47 5.57 -4.36
CA ASP A 351 25.39 4.32 -3.56
C ASP A 351 24.17 4.32 -2.64
N THR A 352 23.89 5.43 -1.99
CA THR A 352 22.72 5.59 -1.13
C THR A 352 21.42 5.52 -1.94
N LEU A 353 21.39 6.14 -3.12
CA LEU A 353 20.26 6.08 -4.06
C LEU A 353 19.96 4.67 -4.57
N SER A 354 20.99 3.85 -4.78
CA SER A 354 20.78 2.47 -5.24
C SER A 354 20.02 1.58 -4.24
N MET A 355 19.95 2.01 -2.98
CA MET A 355 19.24 1.31 -1.89
C MET A 355 17.84 1.88 -1.62
N SER A 356 17.49 3.04 -2.18
CA SER A 356 16.19 3.69 -2.00
C SER A 356 15.22 3.35 -3.13
N VAL A 357 13.96 3.09 -2.80
CA VAL A 357 12.90 2.79 -3.77
C VAL A 357 12.33 4.09 -4.39
N ASP A 358 12.39 5.21 -3.65
CA ASP A 358 11.68 6.45 -3.98
C ASP A 358 12.60 7.57 -4.54
N GLU A 359 13.83 7.25 -4.99
CA GLU A 359 14.84 8.24 -5.42
C GLU A 359 15.11 9.32 -4.35
N GLU A 360 14.87 9.01 -3.08
CA GLU A 360 15.13 9.87 -1.93
C GLU A 360 16.40 9.45 -1.20
N VAL A 361 17.14 10.44 -0.71
CA VAL A 361 18.42 10.26 0.00
C VAL A 361 18.28 10.74 1.43
N ASN A 362 18.58 9.89 2.40
CA ASN A 362 18.80 10.29 3.77
C ASN A 362 20.19 10.96 3.89
N LEU A 363 20.21 12.30 3.98
CA LEU A 363 21.45 13.07 4.01
C LEU A 363 22.24 12.88 5.31
N ASP A 364 21.58 12.53 6.41
CA ASP A 364 22.27 12.22 7.66
C ASP A 364 23.21 11.02 7.49
N GLU A 365 22.74 9.94 6.84
CA GLU A 365 23.58 8.77 6.56
C GLU A 365 24.73 9.07 5.61
N VAL A 366 24.49 9.90 4.60
CA VAL A 366 25.52 10.29 3.64
C VAL A 366 26.62 11.11 4.32
N VAL A 367 26.23 12.13 5.09
CA VAL A 367 27.18 13.01 5.79
C VAL A 367 27.93 12.25 6.87
N ASP A 368 27.28 11.36 7.63
CA ASP A 368 27.94 10.54 8.67
C ASP A 368 28.97 9.56 8.09
N ARG A 369 28.83 9.16 6.82
CA ARG A 369 29.86 8.38 6.10
C ARG A 369 30.97 9.26 5.51
N LEU A 370 30.65 10.50 5.11
CA LEU A 370 31.61 11.43 4.53
C LEU A 370 32.55 12.04 5.59
N VAL A 371 32.03 12.41 6.73
CA VAL A 371 32.75 13.06 7.84
C VAL A 371 34.03 12.34 8.22
N PRO A 372 34.06 11.02 8.49
CA PRO A 372 35.31 10.29 8.78
C PRO A 372 36.28 10.27 7.62
N MET A 373 35.78 10.14 6.38
CA MET A 373 36.65 10.14 5.17
C MET A 373 37.35 11.47 4.94
N MET A 374 36.72 12.58 5.36
CA MET A 374 37.29 13.93 5.23
C MET A 374 38.34 14.16 6.33
N ALA A 375 38.10 13.68 7.53
CA ALA A 375 39.07 13.77 8.64
C ALA A 375 40.34 12.95 8.38
N ASP A 376 40.23 11.75 7.79
CA ASP A 376 41.36 10.88 7.44
C ASP A 376 42.29 11.44 6.34
N VAL A 377 41.76 12.29 5.47
CA VAL A 377 42.50 12.93 4.37
C VAL A 377 43.15 14.24 4.81
N ALA A 378 42.69 14.85 5.89
CA ALA A 378 43.34 15.97 6.52
C ALA A 378 44.75 15.51 7.01
N MET A 379 45.78 15.98 6.30
CA MET A 379 47.23 15.74 6.42
C MET A 379 47.65 14.93 7.66
N VAL A 380 48.53 13.97 7.45
CA VAL A 380 49.21 13.21 8.51
C VAL A 380 49.73 14.20 9.57
N GLY A 381 49.00 14.32 10.70
CA GLY A 381 49.39 15.19 11.82
C GLY A 381 48.40 16.22 12.31
N SER A 382 47.25 16.46 11.67
CA SER A 382 46.23 17.38 12.19
C SER A 382 45.20 16.63 13.04
N ALA A 383 44.94 17.12 14.26
CA ALA A 383 43.98 16.56 15.21
C ALA A 383 42.61 17.28 15.11
N VAL A 384 42.16 17.59 13.87
CA VAL A 384 40.88 18.28 13.65
C VAL A 384 39.74 17.26 13.74
N GLN A 385 38.78 17.51 14.64
CA GLN A 385 37.55 16.71 14.79
C GLN A 385 36.41 17.33 14.02
N VAL A 386 35.70 16.51 13.24
CA VAL A 386 34.45 16.94 12.58
C VAL A 386 33.25 16.32 13.25
N ARG A 387 32.24 17.12 13.59
CA ARG A 387 31.03 16.67 14.26
C ARG A 387 29.79 17.18 13.53
N ARG A 388 28.72 16.35 13.54
CA ARG A 388 27.40 16.79 13.09
C ARG A 388 26.44 16.92 14.28
N GLU A 389 25.69 18.00 14.30
CA GLU A 389 24.62 18.29 15.25
C GLU A 389 23.33 18.57 14.48
N GLY A 390 22.22 18.00 14.92
CA GLY A 390 20.92 18.13 14.25
C GLY A 390 20.75 17.18 13.07
N SER A 391 19.63 17.29 12.34
CA SER A 391 19.28 16.46 11.21
C SER A 391 19.09 17.26 9.93
N LEU A 392 19.70 16.79 8.86
CA LEU A 392 19.52 17.31 7.48
C LEU A 392 18.22 16.76 6.87
N GLY A 393 17.85 15.48 7.24
CA GLY A 393 16.67 14.79 6.77
C GLY A 393 16.79 14.20 5.37
N VAL A 394 15.63 13.93 4.78
CA VAL A 394 15.52 13.27 3.47
C VAL A 394 15.33 14.28 2.37
N PHE A 395 16.02 14.07 1.24
CA PHE A 395 15.98 14.93 0.04
C PHE A 395 15.84 14.09 -1.24
N PRO A 396 15.15 14.64 -2.28
CA PRO A 396 15.20 14.06 -3.61
C PRO A 396 16.65 14.02 -4.15
N ALA A 397 16.97 12.97 -4.92
CA ALA A 397 18.30 12.76 -5.50
C ALA A 397 18.87 13.98 -6.22
N GLU A 398 18.03 14.68 -6.99
CA GLU A 398 18.40 15.88 -7.75
C GLU A 398 18.98 17.00 -6.86
N ARG A 399 18.49 17.10 -5.62
CA ARG A 399 18.92 18.12 -4.66
C ARG A 399 19.94 17.60 -3.65
N ALA A 400 19.96 16.31 -3.39
CA ALA A 400 20.89 15.67 -2.48
C ALA A 400 22.34 15.80 -2.98
N THR A 401 22.56 15.51 -4.26
CA THR A 401 23.92 15.57 -4.86
C THR A 401 24.55 16.95 -4.75
N PRO A 402 23.93 18.07 -5.22
CA PRO A 402 24.51 19.39 -5.06
C PRO A 402 24.69 19.81 -3.61
N LEU A 403 23.76 19.42 -2.71
CA LEU A 403 23.88 19.75 -1.29
C LEU A 403 25.04 19.04 -0.63
N VAL A 404 25.25 17.75 -0.89
CA VAL A 404 26.41 16.98 -0.38
C VAL A 404 27.70 17.56 -0.89
N MET A 405 27.78 17.99 -2.16
CA MET A 405 28.97 18.65 -2.72
C MET A 405 29.27 19.96 -2.00
N VAL A 406 28.23 20.78 -1.76
CA VAL A 406 28.37 22.04 -1.01
C VAL A 406 28.88 21.80 0.41
N LEU A 407 28.28 20.86 1.14
CA LEU A 407 28.71 20.51 2.50
C LEU A 407 30.16 20.01 2.52
N THR A 408 30.51 19.14 1.57
CA THR A 408 31.88 18.61 1.43
C THR A 408 32.89 19.71 1.23
N GLU A 409 32.65 20.64 0.31
CA GLU A 409 33.55 21.75 0.02
C GLU A 409 33.68 22.72 1.21
N LEU A 410 32.59 23.03 1.90
CA LEU A 410 32.61 23.93 3.06
C LEU A 410 33.35 23.32 4.25
N VAL A 411 33.10 22.05 4.57
CA VAL A 411 33.83 21.33 5.64
C VAL A 411 35.30 21.20 5.28
N GLN A 412 35.64 20.92 4.02
CA GLN A 412 37.03 20.84 3.57
C GLN A 412 37.75 22.20 3.68
N ASN A 413 37.06 23.29 3.29
CA ASN A 413 37.61 24.63 3.43
C ASN A 413 37.89 24.97 4.89
N ALA A 414 37.03 24.59 5.83
CA ALA A 414 37.25 24.76 7.25
C ALA A 414 38.50 23.97 7.71
N ILE A 415 38.64 22.69 7.33
CA ILE A 415 39.80 21.86 7.71
C ILE A 415 41.12 22.42 7.13
N GLU A 416 41.14 22.86 5.85
CA GLU A 416 42.35 23.25 5.17
C GLU A 416 42.78 24.69 5.47
N HIS A 417 41.88 25.56 5.89
CA HIS A 417 42.18 27.00 5.99
C HIS A 417 41.99 27.58 7.38
N ALA A 418 41.29 26.90 8.29
CA ALA A 418 41.08 27.42 9.65
C ALA A 418 42.22 27.05 10.62
N PHE A 419 42.98 25.99 10.33
CA PHE A 419 43.99 25.44 11.25
C PHE A 419 45.37 25.36 10.63
N GLU A 420 46.40 25.61 11.43
CA GLU A 420 47.79 25.39 11.02
C GLU A 420 48.14 23.88 11.04
N PRO A 421 49.18 23.45 10.26
CA PRO A 421 49.60 22.06 10.29
C PRO A 421 50.02 21.60 11.70
N GLY A 422 49.32 20.60 12.25
CA GLY A 422 49.53 20.06 13.60
C GLY A 422 48.70 20.73 14.68
N GLU A 423 47.87 21.68 14.37
CA GLU A 423 46.91 22.29 15.30
C GLU A 423 45.70 21.40 15.49
N ALA A 424 45.23 21.34 16.76
CA ALA A 424 44.00 20.64 17.09
C ALA A 424 42.80 21.61 17.03
N GLY A 425 41.71 21.20 16.41
CA GLY A 425 40.53 22.02 16.33
C GLY A 425 39.25 21.21 16.08
N THR A 426 38.12 21.90 16.00
CA THR A 426 36.82 21.29 15.78
C THR A 426 36.07 22.00 14.66
N VAL A 427 35.56 21.22 13.73
CA VAL A 427 34.61 21.67 12.74
C VAL A 427 33.24 21.06 13.07
N THR A 428 32.23 21.88 13.30
CA THR A 428 30.89 21.47 13.68
C THR A 428 29.88 21.81 12.56
N LEU A 429 29.24 20.83 11.98
CA LEU A 429 28.12 20.97 11.06
C LEU A 429 26.82 20.95 11.89
N ARG A 430 26.17 22.11 12.04
CA ARG A 430 24.87 22.24 12.72
C ARG A 430 23.78 22.38 11.70
N ALA A 431 22.74 21.52 11.79
CA ALA A 431 21.61 21.53 10.87
C ALA A 431 20.30 21.77 11.65
N GLU A 432 19.54 22.76 11.22
CA GLU A 432 18.21 23.06 11.72
C GLU A 432 17.21 23.01 10.57
N ARG A 433 16.16 22.21 10.73
CA ARG A 433 15.14 22.02 9.71
C ARG A 433 13.81 22.56 10.15
N SER A 434 13.22 23.41 9.31
CA SER A 434 11.84 23.91 9.44
C SER A 434 10.96 23.37 8.31
N ALA A 435 9.67 23.68 8.30
CA ALA A 435 8.77 23.31 7.21
C ALA A 435 9.17 23.94 5.85
N ARG A 436 9.89 25.05 5.84
CA ARG A 436 10.23 25.81 4.63
C ARG A 436 11.70 25.82 4.29
N TRP A 437 12.58 25.66 5.28
CA TRP A 437 14.01 25.89 5.14
C TRP A 437 14.81 24.81 5.84
N LEU A 438 15.94 24.48 5.25
CA LEU A 438 17.06 23.85 5.93
C LEU A 438 18.13 24.91 6.12
N ASP A 439 18.48 25.19 7.36
CA ASP A 439 19.59 26.05 7.75
C ASP A 439 20.75 25.15 8.21
N VAL A 440 21.92 25.34 7.62
CA VAL A 440 23.14 24.59 7.96
C VAL A 440 24.23 25.58 8.24
N VAL A 441 24.88 25.45 9.38
CA VAL A 441 26.05 26.25 9.75
C VAL A 441 27.24 25.30 9.92
N ILE A 442 28.28 25.50 9.12
CA ILE A 442 29.57 24.85 9.31
C ILE A 442 30.44 25.85 10.09
N HIS A 443 30.71 25.53 11.34
CA HIS A 443 31.47 26.30 12.29
C HIS A 443 32.86 25.69 12.48
N ASP A 444 33.91 26.49 12.36
CA ASP A 444 35.26 26.15 12.80
C ASP A 444 35.70 27.02 13.98
N ASP A 445 36.53 26.49 14.87
CA ASP A 445 37.12 27.20 16.01
C ASP A 445 38.56 27.67 15.71
N GLY A 446 38.91 27.86 14.44
CA GLY A 446 40.24 28.18 13.99
C GLY A 446 40.56 29.67 13.87
N SER A 447 41.47 30.04 12.96
CA SER A 447 42.03 31.40 12.81
C SER A 447 41.06 32.45 12.27
N GLY A 448 39.88 32.04 11.77
CA GLY A 448 38.87 32.92 11.22
C GLY A 448 39.16 33.46 9.80
N LEU A 449 38.28 34.35 9.32
CA LEU A 449 38.40 34.90 7.97
C LEU A 449 39.48 35.96 7.89
N PRO A 450 40.31 36.01 6.82
CA PRO A 450 41.28 37.05 6.59
C PRO A 450 40.63 38.46 6.54
N PRO A 451 41.32 39.51 6.99
CA PRO A 451 40.81 40.88 6.89
C PRO A 451 40.45 41.25 5.45
N GLY A 452 39.21 41.70 5.22
CA GLY A 452 38.74 42.10 3.89
C GLY A 452 38.31 40.95 2.99
N PHE A 453 38.17 39.72 3.52
CA PHE A 453 37.64 38.60 2.77
C PHE A 453 36.20 38.87 2.26
N SER A 454 35.96 38.56 1.00
CA SER A 454 34.64 38.64 0.40
C SER A 454 34.38 37.35 -0.40
N LEU A 455 33.30 36.66 -0.07
CA LEU A 455 32.88 35.46 -0.80
C LEU A 455 32.64 35.75 -2.28
N GLU A 456 32.15 36.94 -2.62
CA GLU A 456 31.82 37.36 -3.99
C GLU A 456 33.04 37.56 -4.85
N ARG A 457 34.17 37.97 -4.24
CA ARG A 457 35.43 38.25 -4.91
C ARG A 457 36.43 37.11 -4.88
N SER A 458 36.08 36.01 -4.24
CA SER A 458 36.94 34.82 -4.14
C SER A 458 37.09 34.16 -5.50
N GLU A 459 38.33 34.05 -5.99
CA GLU A 459 38.66 33.33 -7.23
C GLU A 459 38.95 31.84 -7.00
N ARG A 460 38.85 31.35 -5.76
CA ARG A 460 39.07 29.93 -5.44
C ARG A 460 38.00 29.07 -6.06
N LEU A 461 38.39 28.05 -6.82
CA LEU A 461 37.51 27.18 -7.59
C LEU A 461 36.43 26.51 -6.72
N GLY A 462 36.79 26.05 -5.50
CA GLY A 462 35.83 25.41 -4.56
C GLY A 462 34.67 26.33 -4.18
N LEU A 463 34.98 27.60 -3.80
CA LEU A 463 33.94 28.57 -3.44
C LEU A 463 33.10 29.01 -4.64
N GLN A 464 33.68 29.06 -5.86
CA GLN A 464 32.89 29.34 -7.08
C GLN A 464 31.87 28.21 -7.37
N ILE A 465 32.29 26.94 -7.21
CA ILE A 465 31.41 25.79 -7.36
C ILE A 465 30.29 25.84 -6.32
N VAL A 466 30.60 26.06 -5.05
CA VAL A 466 29.65 26.20 -3.96
C VAL A 466 28.61 27.26 -4.27
N ARG A 467 29.05 28.47 -4.67
CA ARG A 467 28.13 29.56 -5.05
C ARG A 467 27.19 29.16 -6.19
N THR A 468 27.73 28.53 -7.22
CA THR A 468 26.96 28.11 -8.38
C THR A 468 25.93 27.07 -7.96
N LEU A 469 26.29 26.03 -7.21
CA LEU A 469 25.39 24.99 -6.74
C LEU A 469 24.32 25.55 -5.81
N VAL A 470 24.69 26.43 -4.87
CA VAL A 470 23.74 27.03 -3.93
C VAL A 470 22.72 27.90 -4.65
N SER A 471 23.16 28.76 -5.60
CA SER A 471 22.27 29.69 -6.28
C SER A 471 21.46 29.05 -7.41
N ALA A 472 22.10 28.22 -8.25
CA ALA A 472 21.46 27.65 -9.45
C ALA A 472 20.66 26.35 -9.16
N GLU A 473 21.26 25.42 -8.39
CA GLU A 473 20.67 24.09 -8.17
C GLU A 473 19.79 24.04 -6.92
N LEU A 474 20.28 24.60 -5.80
CA LEU A 474 19.56 24.55 -4.52
C LEU A 474 18.58 25.71 -4.33
N GLY A 475 18.75 26.83 -5.05
CA GLY A 475 17.95 28.04 -4.92
C GLY A 475 18.08 28.68 -3.52
N GLY A 476 19.20 28.45 -2.87
CA GLY A 476 19.51 28.88 -1.51
C GLY A 476 20.39 30.11 -1.44
N SER A 477 20.90 30.40 -0.25
CA SER A 477 21.89 31.46 0.01
C SER A 477 23.02 30.94 0.91
N LEU A 478 24.20 31.48 0.73
CA LEU A 478 25.41 31.22 1.52
C LEU A 478 26.04 32.51 2.00
N GLY A 479 26.40 32.57 3.27
CA GLY A 479 27.19 33.65 3.89
C GLY A 479 28.38 33.06 4.65
N LEU A 480 29.50 33.78 4.67
CA LEU A 480 30.66 33.47 5.51
C LEU A 480 30.84 34.64 6.49
N HIS A 481 30.83 34.33 7.79
CA HIS A 481 30.88 35.31 8.85
C HIS A 481 31.92 34.94 9.92
N PRO A 482 32.57 35.91 10.57
CA PRO A 482 33.35 35.62 11.77
C PRO A 482 32.45 35.02 12.84
N ALA A 483 32.88 33.94 13.48
CA ALA A 483 32.11 33.31 14.54
C ALA A 483 32.25 34.03 15.90
N GLU A 484 31.21 34.00 16.73
CA GLU A 484 31.28 34.47 18.10
C GLU A 484 32.18 33.55 18.93
N GLY A 485 33.34 34.07 19.37
CA GLY A 485 34.34 33.28 20.12
C GLY A 485 35.58 32.90 19.32
N GLY A 486 35.68 33.24 18.05
CA GLY A 486 36.76 32.91 17.13
C GLY A 486 36.36 31.90 16.06
N GLY A 487 37.13 31.87 14.96
CA GLY A 487 36.83 30.99 13.83
C GLY A 487 35.87 31.58 12.81
N THR A 488 35.26 30.70 11.97
CA THR A 488 34.35 31.09 10.88
C THR A 488 33.03 30.31 10.95
N ASP A 489 31.95 31.00 10.63
CA ASP A 489 30.64 30.41 10.39
C ASP A 489 30.29 30.50 8.89
N ALA A 490 30.18 29.35 8.23
CA ALA A 490 29.61 29.23 6.88
C ALA A 490 28.13 28.90 7.00
N ALA A 491 27.26 29.90 6.83
CA ALA A 491 25.82 29.79 6.97
C ALA A 491 25.15 29.55 5.62
N LEU A 492 24.60 28.36 5.44
CA LEU A 492 23.89 27.92 4.25
C LEU A 492 22.37 27.83 4.58
N ARG A 493 21.54 28.44 3.74
CA ARG A 493 20.09 28.33 3.82
C ARG A 493 19.54 27.80 2.52
N VAL A 494 18.80 26.68 2.58
CA VAL A 494 18.22 25.98 1.44
C VAL A 494 16.70 25.88 1.59
N PRO A 495 15.88 26.30 0.59
CA PRO A 495 14.44 26.18 0.66
C PRO A 495 14.03 24.71 0.50
N LEU A 496 13.08 24.22 1.32
CA LEU A 496 12.57 22.84 1.26
C LEU A 496 11.38 22.68 0.31
N GLY A 497 10.63 23.75 0.03
CA GLY A 497 9.52 23.75 -0.92
C GLY A 497 9.97 23.67 -2.38
N ARG A 498 9.27 22.94 -3.24
CA ARG A 498 9.43 23.03 -4.70
C ARG A 498 9.14 24.47 -5.12
N ARG A 499 10.11 25.17 -5.69
CA ARG A 499 9.78 26.31 -6.56
C ARG A 499 8.99 25.74 -7.75
N ALA A 500 7.69 26.03 -7.80
CA ALA A 500 6.97 25.94 -9.06
C ALA A 500 7.71 26.88 -10.04
N ASN A 501 8.40 26.33 -11.03
CA ASN A 501 8.86 27.10 -12.16
C ASN A 501 7.65 27.80 -12.76
N ARG A 502 7.46 29.07 -12.47
CA ARG A 502 6.65 29.96 -13.31
C ARG A 502 7.52 30.28 -14.52
N VAL A 503 7.24 29.59 -15.63
CA VAL A 503 7.48 30.08 -16.99
C VAL A 503 6.28 30.91 -17.41
#